data_ab7446e45e7a0af8067fa067f4b9c9bb
#
_entry.id   ab7446e45e7a0af8067fa067f4b9c9bb
#
_cell.length_a   1.000
_cell.length_b   1.000
_cell.length_c   1.000
_cell.angle_alpha   90.00
_cell.angle_beta   90.00
_cell.angle_gamma   90.00
#
_symmetry.space_group_name_H-M   'P 1'
#
loop_
_entity.id
_entity.type
_entity.pdbx_description
1 polymer ?
#
loop_
_entity_poly.entity_id
_entity_poly.type
_entity_poly.pdbx_seq_one_letter_code
_entity_poly.pdbx_strand_id
1 'polypeptide(L)'
;TISVNAAQNVASTTATLSAVINLSTNELYKSDFGFLYVSEAELPSDMSADLLFSDFASNGILTAGTKKPVVNIEQGGIIRQRIEGLSEQSKYYYSAYVITPNGKCHVSSSLSFTTEQYSPVVNSGEAKSINFYSAVLSGSVEMSDADLSSSTYGIIVSKTSGKGYPGEKNLVCKNNNTNFSLKINGLSIGTTYYYRTYSTADGKRYVYGEEKSFTTKSTDDMIVDLGLSVKWSCCNLGADIPDEFGDYYQWGCVEPNLTGDKFEYPYYEKFTNSYVDIGENKNICGTEYDAATLLLGEGWRLPTKDELQELLDKCSIDSYHHPENKMRGFVVKSENGNSIYLPSAGCISSGHSSAYVENSMSMVILQLEIPSGTGDKENLEFFNSLLLSIFDGTKQQEVS
;
A
#
# COMPACT_ATOMS: atom_id res chain seq x y z
N THR A 1 23.77 -19.52 -39.67
CA THR A 1 24.56 -18.33 -39.28
C THR A 1 23.93 -17.69 -38.06
N ILE A 2 24.76 -17.02 -37.24
CA ILE A 2 24.34 -16.28 -36.07
C ILE A 2 25.00 -14.90 -36.08
N SER A 3 24.24 -13.84 -35.78
CA SER A 3 24.73 -12.48 -35.69
C SER A 3 24.08 -11.73 -34.54
N VAL A 4 24.85 -10.96 -33.79
CA VAL A 4 24.34 -10.05 -32.76
C VAL A 4 24.03 -8.69 -33.35
N ASN A 5 23.03 -8.01 -32.74
CA ASN A 5 22.72 -6.61 -33.01
C ASN A 5 23.33 -5.71 -31.91
N ALA A 6 23.41 -4.42 -32.17
CA ALA A 6 23.79 -3.44 -31.14
C ALA A 6 22.87 -3.54 -29.91
N ALA A 7 23.47 -3.43 -28.73
CA ALA A 7 22.72 -3.43 -27.48
C ALA A 7 21.74 -2.25 -27.41
N GLN A 8 20.57 -2.49 -26.88
CA GLN A 8 19.49 -1.51 -26.76
C GLN A 8 19.15 -1.26 -25.29
N ASN A 9 18.52 -0.13 -24.99
CA ASN A 9 18.11 0.24 -23.64
C ASN A 9 19.24 0.05 -22.63
N VAL A 10 20.43 0.50 -22.99
CA VAL A 10 21.59 0.46 -22.11
C VAL A 10 21.41 1.49 -21.02
N ALA A 11 21.23 1.00 -19.81
CA ALA A 11 21.10 1.78 -18.58
C ALA A 11 22.38 1.63 -17.72
N SER A 12 22.33 2.17 -16.50
CA SER A 12 23.44 2.05 -15.57
C SER A 12 23.74 0.61 -15.12
N THR A 13 22.72 -0.23 -14.98
CA THR A 13 22.86 -1.61 -14.45
C THR A 13 22.19 -2.68 -15.32
N THR A 14 21.63 -2.29 -16.47
CA THR A 14 20.93 -3.22 -17.37
C THR A 14 21.22 -2.89 -18.84
N ALA A 15 21.03 -3.88 -19.71
CA ALA A 15 21.02 -3.71 -21.17
C ALA A 15 20.13 -4.77 -21.81
N THR A 16 19.61 -4.50 -23.02
CA THR A 16 18.89 -5.49 -23.83
C THR A 16 19.76 -5.93 -24.98
N LEU A 17 20.08 -7.21 -25.04
CA LEU A 17 20.80 -7.84 -26.13
C LEU A 17 19.83 -8.50 -27.09
N SER A 18 20.14 -8.45 -28.38
CA SER A 18 19.37 -9.18 -29.39
C SER A 18 20.30 -9.78 -30.46
N ALA A 19 19.84 -10.88 -31.06
CA ALA A 19 20.57 -11.55 -32.12
C ALA A 19 19.61 -12.22 -33.13
N VAL A 20 20.11 -12.53 -34.30
CA VAL A 20 19.39 -13.30 -35.31
C VAL A 20 20.10 -14.63 -35.49
N ILE A 21 19.35 -15.73 -35.41
CA ILE A 21 19.82 -17.10 -35.63
C ILE A 21 19.15 -17.66 -36.88
N ASN A 22 19.91 -17.88 -37.92
CA ASN A 22 19.46 -18.48 -39.18
C ASN A 22 19.70 -19.98 -39.17
N LEU A 23 18.73 -20.73 -38.64
CA LEU A 23 18.62 -22.18 -38.70
C LEU A 23 17.23 -22.55 -39.21
N SER A 24 17.05 -23.80 -39.62
CA SER A 24 15.72 -24.33 -39.89
C SER A 24 14.90 -24.34 -38.61
N THR A 25 13.58 -24.12 -38.72
CA THR A 25 12.67 -24.10 -37.55
C THR A 25 12.81 -25.37 -36.71
N ASN A 26 13.00 -26.51 -37.33
CA ASN A 26 13.11 -27.82 -36.65
C ASN A 26 14.43 -27.98 -35.86
N GLU A 27 15.52 -27.40 -36.35
CA GLU A 27 16.81 -27.39 -35.63
C GLU A 27 16.77 -26.36 -34.51
N LEU A 28 16.14 -25.23 -34.74
CA LEU A 28 16.06 -24.11 -33.80
C LEU A 28 15.37 -24.52 -32.48
N TYR A 29 14.22 -25.22 -32.57
CA TYR A 29 13.48 -25.68 -31.37
C TYR A 29 14.20 -26.76 -30.55
N LYS A 30 15.23 -27.40 -31.10
CA LYS A 30 16.02 -28.44 -30.43
C LYS A 30 17.39 -27.94 -30.01
N SER A 31 17.74 -26.67 -30.25
CA SER A 31 19.03 -26.08 -29.93
C SER A 31 18.98 -25.32 -28.61
N ASP A 32 20.10 -25.25 -27.90
CA ASP A 32 20.33 -24.30 -26.80
C ASP A 32 20.94 -23.03 -27.40
N PHE A 33 20.40 -21.89 -27.06
CA PHE A 33 20.84 -20.60 -27.57
C PHE A 33 20.73 -19.51 -26.51
N GLY A 34 21.48 -18.41 -26.71
CA GLY A 34 21.47 -17.30 -25.80
C GLY A 34 22.66 -16.36 -26.04
N PHE A 35 23.05 -15.71 -24.97
CA PHE A 35 24.14 -14.74 -24.99
C PHE A 35 25.27 -15.12 -24.06
N LEU A 36 26.50 -14.77 -24.46
CA LEU A 36 27.70 -14.74 -23.66
C LEU A 36 28.04 -13.27 -23.46
N TYR A 37 28.39 -12.87 -22.26
CA TYR A 37 28.89 -11.52 -21.99
C TYR A 37 29.92 -11.50 -20.88
N VAL A 38 30.82 -10.53 -20.93
CA VAL A 38 31.92 -10.36 -19.98
C VAL A 38 32.20 -8.87 -19.84
N SER A 39 32.44 -8.39 -18.62
CA SER A 39 32.95 -7.04 -18.44
C SER A 39 34.44 -6.95 -18.85
N GLU A 40 34.87 -5.76 -19.28
CA GLU A 40 36.28 -5.52 -19.61
C GLU A 40 37.19 -5.79 -18.39
N ALA A 41 36.69 -5.56 -17.18
CA ALA A 41 37.43 -5.84 -15.94
C ALA A 41 37.61 -7.34 -15.62
N GLU A 42 36.66 -8.19 -16.08
CA GLU A 42 36.71 -9.64 -15.88
C GLU A 42 37.46 -10.35 -17.02
N LEU A 43 37.66 -9.66 -18.17
CA LEU A 43 38.35 -10.23 -19.31
C LEU A 43 39.82 -10.48 -18.97
N PRO A 44 40.36 -11.69 -19.15
CA PRO A 44 41.78 -11.95 -18.92
C PRO A 44 42.68 -11.02 -19.76
N SER A 45 43.74 -10.52 -19.18
CA SER A 45 44.59 -9.49 -19.78
C SER A 45 45.31 -9.91 -21.08
N ASP A 46 45.40 -11.21 -21.29
CA ASP A 46 46.04 -11.85 -22.46
C ASP A 46 45.01 -12.36 -23.49
N MET A 47 43.71 -12.08 -23.30
CA MET A 47 42.62 -12.62 -24.10
C MET A 47 41.68 -11.52 -24.62
N SER A 48 41.35 -11.60 -25.89
CA SER A 48 40.23 -10.78 -26.44
C SER A 48 38.87 -11.43 -26.18
N ALA A 49 37.81 -10.65 -26.22
CA ALA A 49 36.44 -11.16 -26.07
C ALA A 49 36.10 -12.18 -27.18
N ASP A 50 36.53 -11.93 -28.42
CA ASP A 50 36.31 -12.88 -29.53
C ASP A 50 37.02 -14.21 -29.29
N LEU A 51 38.25 -14.18 -28.76
CA LEU A 51 38.99 -15.39 -28.41
C LEU A 51 38.30 -16.16 -27.29
N LEU A 52 37.89 -15.46 -26.20
CA LEU A 52 37.16 -16.05 -25.08
C LEU A 52 35.90 -16.77 -25.54
N PHE A 53 35.09 -16.14 -26.40
CA PHE A 53 33.84 -16.72 -26.89
C PHE A 53 34.09 -17.83 -27.92
N SER A 54 35.14 -17.74 -28.71
CA SER A 54 35.58 -18.80 -29.62
C SER A 54 36.05 -20.04 -28.87
N ASP A 55 36.80 -19.84 -27.78
CA ASP A 55 37.24 -20.95 -26.91
C ASP A 55 36.01 -21.66 -26.29
N PHE A 56 35.02 -20.89 -25.83
CA PHE A 56 33.74 -21.48 -25.38
C PHE A 56 33.08 -22.32 -26.50
N ALA A 57 33.07 -21.82 -27.72
CA ALA A 57 32.49 -22.57 -28.85
C ALA A 57 33.24 -23.89 -29.13
N SER A 58 34.54 -23.92 -28.87
CA SER A 58 35.43 -25.06 -29.15
C SER A 58 35.39 -26.16 -28.06
N ASN A 59 35.35 -25.71 -26.78
CA ASN A 59 35.49 -26.63 -25.62
C ASN A 59 34.29 -26.64 -24.66
N GLY A 60 33.30 -25.75 -24.86
CA GLY A 60 32.12 -25.68 -24.01
C GLY A 60 32.32 -25.00 -22.65
N ILE A 61 33.52 -24.43 -22.39
CA ILE A 61 33.86 -23.81 -21.10
C ILE A 61 34.06 -22.30 -21.29
N LEU A 62 33.22 -21.52 -20.60
CA LEU A 62 33.44 -20.06 -20.50
C LEU A 62 34.28 -19.78 -19.27
N THR A 63 35.51 -19.33 -19.49
CA THR A 63 36.51 -19.10 -18.41
C THR A 63 36.35 -17.79 -17.67
N ALA A 64 35.63 -16.82 -18.26
CA ALA A 64 35.27 -15.53 -17.66
C ALA A 64 33.90 -15.07 -18.16
N GLY A 65 33.20 -14.23 -17.40
CA GLY A 65 31.90 -13.67 -17.77
C GLY A 65 30.73 -14.64 -17.55
N THR A 66 29.62 -14.41 -18.21
CA THR A 66 28.34 -15.09 -17.99
C THR A 66 27.75 -15.68 -19.26
N LYS A 67 27.27 -16.92 -19.17
CA LYS A 67 26.39 -17.55 -20.17
C LYS A 67 24.94 -17.33 -19.76
N LYS A 68 24.15 -16.68 -20.60
CA LYS A 68 22.72 -16.40 -20.37
C LYS A 68 21.88 -17.09 -21.43
N PRO A 69 21.26 -18.24 -21.12
CA PRO A 69 20.33 -18.92 -22.00
C PRO A 69 19.07 -18.09 -22.27
N VAL A 70 18.52 -18.22 -23.46
CA VAL A 70 17.23 -17.64 -23.85
C VAL A 70 16.27 -18.75 -24.20
N VAL A 71 15.04 -18.66 -23.69
CA VAL A 71 14.03 -19.72 -23.85
C VAL A 71 13.12 -19.44 -25.03
N ASN A 72 12.86 -18.17 -25.35
CA ASN A 72 11.92 -17.75 -26.37
C ASN A 72 12.65 -17.24 -27.62
N ILE A 73 12.15 -17.63 -28.77
CA ILE A 73 12.58 -17.13 -30.07
C ILE A 73 11.41 -16.49 -30.80
N GLU A 74 11.64 -15.29 -31.31
CA GLU A 74 10.65 -14.53 -32.06
C GLU A 74 10.65 -14.96 -33.54
N GLN A 75 9.62 -14.55 -34.25
CA GLN A 75 9.51 -14.76 -35.69
C GLN A 75 10.78 -14.23 -36.42
N GLY A 76 11.31 -15.00 -37.38
CA GLY A 76 12.53 -14.65 -38.09
C GLY A 76 13.82 -15.05 -37.39
N GLY A 77 13.75 -15.87 -36.34
CA GLY A 77 14.93 -16.37 -35.64
C GLY A 77 15.54 -15.33 -34.68
N ILE A 78 14.76 -14.34 -34.25
CA ILE A 78 15.25 -13.28 -33.35
C ILE A 78 15.18 -13.75 -31.90
N ILE A 79 16.27 -13.62 -31.18
CA ILE A 79 16.33 -13.81 -29.72
C ILE A 79 16.61 -12.44 -29.06
N ARG A 80 15.97 -12.20 -27.90
CA ARG A 80 16.18 -11.03 -27.07
C ARG A 80 16.33 -11.43 -25.63
N GLN A 81 17.20 -10.74 -24.92
CA GLN A 81 17.40 -10.94 -23.49
C GLN A 81 17.78 -9.64 -22.81
N ARG A 82 17.05 -9.28 -21.77
CA ARG A 82 17.45 -8.25 -20.85
C ARG A 82 18.49 -8.84 -19.90
N ILE A 83 19.61 -8.13 -19.79
CA ILE A 83 20.70 -8.43 -18.85
C ILE A 83 20.61 -7.45 -17.70
N GLU A 84 20.75 -7.93 -16.46
CA GLU A 84 20.61 -7.17 -15.23
C GLU A 84 21.83 -7.40 -14.33
N GLY A 85 22.02 -6.53 -13.33
CA GLY A 85 23.13 -6.63 -12.36
C GLY A 85 24.47 -6.23 -12.94
N LEU A 86 24.48 -5.42 -14.00
CA LEU A 86 25.70 -4.86 -14.56
C LEU A 86 26.28 -3.79 -13.63
N SER A 87 27.61 -3.60 -13.70
CA SER A 87 28.30 -2.52 -13.04
C SER A 87 28.14 -1.22 -13.85
N GLU A 88 28.01 -0.09 -13.15
CA GLU A 88 27.97 1.23 -13.78
C GLU A 88 29.32 1.59 -14.44
N GLN A 89 29.28 2.47 -15.43
CA GLN A 89 30.46 2.99 -16.13
C GLN A 89 31.41 1.89 -16.59
N SER A 90 30.85 0.75 -16.94
CA SER A 90 31.61 -0.46 -17.25
C SER A 90 31.38 -0.88 -18.68
N LYS A 91 32.45 -1.21 -19.38
CA LYS A 91 32.37 -1.75 -20.72
C LYS A 91 32.18 -3.25 -20.70
N TYR A 92 31.22 -3.73 -21.47
CA TYR A 92 30.89 -5.12 -21.65
C TYR A 92 31.06 -5.54 -23.09
N TYR A 93 31.58 -6.73 -23.29
CA TYR A 93 31.61 -7.42 -24.58
C TYR A 93 30.58 -8.53 -24.55
N TYR A 94 29.91 -8.80 -25.67
CA TYR A 94 28.91 -9.85 -25.76
C TYR A 94 28.88 -10.50 -27.15
N SER A 95 28.46 -11.75 -27.18
CA SER A 95 28.24 -12.57 -28.38
C SER A 95 26.96 -13.38 -28.19
N ALA A 96 26.35 -13.79 -29.28
CA ALA A 96 25.28 -14.80 -29.23
C ALA A 96 25.87 -16.17 -29.51
N TYR A 97 25.31 -17.20 -28.86
CA TYR A 97 25.68 -18.59 -29.11
C TYR A 97 24.46 -19.43 -29.52
N VAL A 98 24.70 -20.51 -30.25
CA VAL A 98 23.76 -21.59 -30.50
C VAL A 98 24.48 -22.94 -30.45
N ILE A 99 23.93 -23.87 -29.66
CA ILE A 99 24.40 -25.24 -29.59
C ILE A 99 23.34 -26.11 -30.28
N THR A 100 23.69 -26.65 -31.41
CA THR A 100 22.80 -27.48 -32.22
C THR A 100 22.58 -28.86 -31.62
N PRO A 101 21.54 -29.64 -32.01
CA PRO A 101 21.23 -30.97 -31.44
C PRO A 101 22.35 -31.99 -31.58
N ASN A 102 23.28 -31.80 -32.53
CA ASN A 102 24.46 -32.65 -32.70
C ASN A 102 25.66 -32.22 -31.81
N GLY A 103 25.43 -31.26 -30.88
CA GLY A 103 26.43 -30.78 -29.93
C GLY A 103 27.37 -29.71 -30.49
N LYS A 104 27.23 -29.29 -31.75
CA LYS A 104 28.09 -28.26 -32.33
C LYS A 104 27.69 -26.89 -31.82
N CYS A 105 28.64 -26.17 -31.23
CA CYS A 105 28.45 -24.79 -30.79
C CYS A 105 28.94 -23.79 -31.87
N HIS A 106 28.17 -22.74 -32.07
CA HIS A 106 28.50 -21.61 -32.93
C HIS A 106 28.32 -20.32 -32.12
N VAL A 107 29.25 -19.38 -32.27
CA VAL A 107 29.17 -18.03 -31.68
C VAL A 107 29.22 -16.98 -32.77
N SER A 108 28.65 -15.82 -32.53
CA SER A 108 28.79 -14.66 -33.40
C SER A 108 30.12 -13.93 -33.13
N SER A 109 30.50 -13.00 -34.01
CA SER A 109 31.50 -11.97 -33.64
C SER A 109 31.01 -11.18 -32.42
N SER A 110 31.91 -10.69 -31.58
CA SER A 110 31.53 -9.87 -30.41
C SER A 110 31.19 -8.44 -30.80
N LEU A 111 30.25 -7.85 -30.03
CA LEU A 111 30.02 -6.43 -29.94
C LEU A 111 30.28 -5.94 -28.51
N SER A 112 30.29 -4.64 -28.31
CA SER A 112 30.42 -4.06 -26.97
C SER A 112 29.43 -2.93 -26.73
N PHE A 113 29.16 -2.67 -25.46
CA PHE A 113 28.46 -1.47 -24.98
C PHE A 113 29.11 -1.01 -23.67
N THR A 114 28.83 0.22 -23.28
CA THR A 114 29.29 0.76 -21.98
C THR A 114 28.05 1.22 -21.22
N THR A 115 27.91 0.77 -19.97
CA THR A 115 26.86 1.23 -19.06
C THR A 115 27.13 2.68 -18.63
N GLU A 116 26.05 3.41 -18.38
CA GLU A 116 26.14 4.79 -17.90
C GLU A 116 26.32 4.85 -16.39
N GLN A 117 26.60 6.06 -15.88
CA GLN A 117 26.58 6.32 -14.44
C GLN A 117 25.13 6.51 -13.99
N TYR A 118 24.75 5.88 -12.88
CA TYR A 118 23.46 6.13 -12.25
C TYR A 118 23.48 7.44 -11.47
N SER A 119 22.83 8.46 -11.98
CA SER A 119 22.82 9.81 -11.40
C SER A 119 21.44 10.48 -11.53
N PRO A 120 20.40 9.90 -10.93
CA PRO A 120 19.06 10.50 -10.97
C PRO A 120 19.05 11.80 -10.16
N VAL A 121 18.25 12.78 -10.63
CA VAL A 121 17.84 13.92 -9.81
C VAL A 121 16.56 13.52 -9.10
N VAL A 122 16.55 13.56 -7.77
CA VAL A 122 15.45 13.08 -6.93
C VAL A 122 14.96 14.22 -6.04
N ASN A 123 13.66 14.57 -6.13
CA ASN A 123 13.09 15.64 -5.34
C ASN A 123 11.89 15.15 -4.54
N SER A 124 11.81 15.54 -3.27
CA SER A 124 10.65 15.32 -2.41
C SER A 124 9.70 16.51 -2.53
N GLY A 125 8.45 16.25 -2.92
CA GLY A 125 7.40 17.25 -2.98
C GLY A 125 6.71 17.45 -1.63
N GLU A 126 5.74 18.36 -1.55
CA GLU A 126 5.00 18.64 -0.33
C GLU A 126 3.97 17.54 -0.04
N ALA A 127 3.75 17.26 1.26
CA ALA A 127 2.65 16.43 1.72
C ALA A 127 1.32 17.19 1.59
N LYS A 128 0.27 16.50 1.13
CA LYS A 128 -1.08 17.05 0.97
C LYS A 128 -2.11 16.09 1.53
N SER A 129 -3.35 16.56 1.68
CA SER A 129 -4.47 15.76 2.20
C SER A 129 -4.05 14.99 3.45
N ILE A 130 -3.44 15.73 4.40
CA ILE A 130 -3.01 15.14 5.67
C ILE A 130 -4.25 14.96 6.54
N ASN A 131 -4.54 13.72 6.89
CA ASN A 131 -5.70 13.31 7.69
C ASN A 131 -5.24 12.66 9.01
N PHE A 132 -6.14 11.92 9.67
CA PHE A 132 -5.85 11.24 10.94
C PHE A 132 -4.95 10.01 10.74
N TYR A 133 -5.21 9.24 9.67
CA TYR A 133 -4.55 7.96 9.41
C TYR A 133 -3.89 7.89 8.03
N SER A 134 -3.98 8.95 7.24
CA SER A 134 -3.40 8.98 5.90
C SER A 134 -2.85 10.34 5.49
N ALA A 135 -2.03 10.33 4.43
CA ALA A 135 -1.57 11.53 3.74
C ALA A 135 -1.28 11.21 2.27
N VAL A 136 -1.19 12.22 1.44
CA VAL A 136 -0.71 12.11 0.06
C VAL A 136 0.67 12.76 -0.02
N LEU A 137 1.67 11.97 -0.38
CA LEU A 137 3.05 12.41 -0.53
C LEU A 137 3.40 12.48 -2.00
N SER A 138 4.13 13.52 -2.41
CA SER A 138 4.55 13.70 -3.79
C SER A 138 6.07 13.66 -3.93
N GLY A 139 6.53 13.29 -5.11
CA GLY A 139 7.93 13.25 -5.44
C GLY A 139 8.18 13.31 -6.96
N SER A 140 9.41 13.57 -7.34
CA SER A 140 9.84 13.49 -8.71
C SER A 140 11.22 12.87 -8.85
N VAL A 141 11.44 12.23 -10.01
CA VAL A 141 12.72 11.69 -10.42
C VAL A 141 12.99 12.12 -11.87
N GLU A 142 14.25 12.49 -12.15
CA GLU A 142 14.72 12.77 -13.51
C GLU A 142 15.94 11.89 -13.79
N MET A 143 15.86 11.10 -14.84
CA MET A 143 16.93 10.19 -15.28
C MET A 143 16.72 9.81 -16.75
N SER A 144 17.64 9.07 -17.34
CA SER A 144 17.47 8.53 -18.70
C SER A 144 16.25 7.59 -18.79
N ASP A 145 15.64 7.47 -19.95
CA ASP A 145 14.51 6.54 -20.18
C ASP A 145 14.90 5.08 -19.88
N ALA A 146 16.15 4.73 -20.16
CA ALA A 146 16.67 3.40 -19.89
C ALA A 146 16.79 3.13 -18.38
N ASP A 147 17.29 4.07 -17.60
CA ASP A 147 17.33 3.98 -16.13
C ASP A 147 15.92 4.05 -15.53
N LEU A 148 15.04 4.91 -16.06
CA LEU A 148 13.66 5.03 -15.58
C LEU A 148 12.93 3.69 -15.68
N SER A 149 13.09 2.97 -16.79
CA SER A 149 12.47 1.66 -17.01
C SER A 149 13.10 0.52 -16.21
N SER A 150 14.29 0.71 -15.64
CA SER A 150 15.05 -0.32 -14.94
C SER A 150 15.20 -0.08 -13.43
N SER A 151 14.97 1.14 -12.98
CA SER A 151 15.13 1.53 -11.58
C SER A 151 13.84 1.34 -10.76
N THR A 152 14.04 1.24 -9.46
CA THR A 152 12.95 1.33 -8.48
C THR A 152 13.02 2.68 -7.79
N TYR A 153 11.89 3.37 -7.70
CA TYR A 153 11.79 4.66 -7.02
C TYR A 153 10.43 4.84 -6.35
N GLY A 154 10.38 5.77 -5.41
CA GLY A 154 9.18 6.01 -4.62
C GLY A 154 9.45 6.91 -3.43
N ILE A 155 8.72 6.69 -2.34
CA ILE A 155 8.85 7.47 -1.11
C ILE A 155 9.02 6.52 0.08
N ILE A 156 10.01 6.80 0.92
CA ILE A 156 10.18 6.18 2.22
C ILE A 156 9.62 7.10 3.30
N VAL A 157 9.01 6.51 4.33
CA VAL A 157 8.43 7.23 5.46
C VAL A 157 8.87 6.61 6.76
N SER A 158 9.18 7.43 7.76
CA SER A 158 9.59 7.00 9.11
C SER A 158 9.15 7.99 10.17
N LYS A 159 8.98 7.53 11.41
CA LYS A 159 8.83 8.40 12.60
C LYS A 159 10.14 9.02 13.06
N THR A 160 11.27 8.55 12.50
CA THR A 160 12.61 9.01 12.87
C THR A 160 13.21 9.82 11.73
N SER A 161 13.67 11.06 12.02
CA SER A 161 14.41 11.90 11.09
C SER A 161 15.75 11.27 10.68
N GLY A 162 16.20 11.54 9.46
CA GLY A 162 17.44 10.99 8.90
C GLY A 162 17.37 9.53 8.49
N LYS A 163 16.23 8.88 8.58
CA LYS A 163 16.06 7.48 8.21
C LYS A 163 16.14 7.33 6.68
N GLY A 164 16.97 6.40 6.25
CA GLY A 164 17.06 5.96 4.87
C GLY A 164 16.26 4.70 4.59
N TYR A 165 16.58 4.04 3.48
CA TYR A 165 15.95 2.77 3.16
C TYR A 165 16.58 1.59 3.94
N PRO A 166 15.81 0.63 4.46
CA PRO A 166 14.35 0.63 4.47
C PRO A 166 13.79 1.62 5.52
N GLY A 167 12.72 2.34 5.13
CA GLY A 167 11.92 3.11 6.07
C GLY A 167 10.90 2.21 6.80
N GLU A 168 10.11 2.79 7.71
CA GLU A 168 9.01 2.06 8.35
C GLU A 168 7.92 1.72 7.32
N LYS A 169 7.69 2.62 6.37
CA LYS A 169 6.79 2.40 5.23
C LYS A 169 7.51 2.78 3.94
N ASN A 170 7.40 1.93 2.93
CA ASN A 170 8.01 2.14 1.63
C ASN A 170 6.93 2.13 0.54
N LEU A 171 6.77 3.25 -0.13
CA LEU A 171 5.81 3.44 -1.22
C LEU A 171 6.56 3.42 -2.55
N VAL A 172 6.26 2.45 -3.40
CA VAL A 172 6.90 2.29 -4.72
C VAL A 172 6.00 2.89 -5.80
N CYS A 173 6.58 3.73 -6.68
CA CYS A 173 5.91 4.20 -7.87
C CYS A 173 5.86 3.08 -8.91
N LYS A 174 4.65 2.69 -9.34
CA LYS A 174 4.45 1.53 -10.24
C LYS A 174 4.23 1.92 -11.72
N ASN A 175 4.06 3.20 -12.00
CA ASN A 175 3.55 3.66 -13.30
C ASN A 175 4.61 4.34 -14.18
N ASN A 176 5.89 4.23 -13.86
CA ASN A 176 7.00 4.90 -14.54
C ASN A 176 6.81 6.41 -14.73
N ASN A 177 5.99 7.04 -13.87
CA ASN A 177 5.78 8.48 -13.91
C ASN A 177 6.94 9.18 -13.21
N THR A 178 7.56 10.13 -13.87
CA THR A 178 8.64 10.94 -13.32
C THR A 178 8.16 11.91 -12.25
N ASN A 179 6.90 12.32 -12.29
CA ASN A 179 6.22 13.08 -11.24
C ASN A 179 5.08 12.23 -10.70
N PHE A 180 5.03 12.01 -9.41
CA PHE A 180 4.06 11.11 -8.82
C PHE A 180 3.55 11.59 -7.46
N SER A 181 2.36 11.13 -7.12
CA SER A 181 1.75 11.30 -5.80
C SER A 181 1.26 9.96 -5.30
N LEU A 182 1.62 9.60 -4.08
CA LEU A 182 1.34 8.29 -3.48
C LEU A 182 0.57 8.51 -2.17
N LYS A 183 -0.59 7.85 -2.03
CA LYS A 183 -1.33 7.84 -0.78
C LYS A 183 -0.68 6.85 0.19
N ILE A 184 -0.45 7.30 1.42
CA ILE A 184 -0.01 6.47 2.54
C ILE A 184 -1.16 6.35 3.53
N ASN A 185 -1.43 5.13 3.99
CA ASN A 185 -2.46 4.82 4.98
C ASN A 185 -1.87 4.13 6.21
N GLY A 186 -2.68 3.96 7.26
CA GLY A 186 -2.30 3.29 8.49
C GLY A 186 -1.22 4.07 9.25
N LEU A 187 -1.36 5.38 9.29
CA LEU A 187 -0.58 6.28 10.12
C LEU A 187 -1.19 6.36 11.52
N SER A 188 -0.41 6.82 12.49
CA SER A 188 -0.89 7.12 13.84
C SER A 188 -1.36 8.56 13.92
N ILE A 189 -2.41 8.83 14.70
CA ILE A 189 -2.95 10.17 14.94
C ILE A 189 -1.89 11.04 15.64
N GLY A 190 -1.90 12.35 15.37
CA GLY A 190 -1.07 13.36 16.03
C GLY A 190 0.43 13.08 15.95
N THR A 191 0.86 12.32 14.94
CA THR A 191 2.22 11.81 14.84
C THR A 191 2.98 12.50 13.72
N THR A 192 4.19 12.96 14.02
CA THR A 192 5.09 13.52 13.00
C THR A 192 5.83 12.40 12.27
N TYR A 193 5.78 12.49 10.96
CA TYR A 193 6.47 11.60 10.04
C TYR A 193 7.46 12.38 9.20
N TYR A 194 8.61 11.77 8.92
CA TYR A 194 9.65 12.26 8.03
C TYR A 194 9.63 11.41 6.76
N TYR A 195 9.83 12.00 5.61
CA TYR A 195 9.82 11.26 4.34
C TYR A 195 10.81 11.82 3.34
N ARG A 196 11.24 10.95 2.43
CA ARG A 196 12.09 11.29 1.29
C ARG A 196 11.64 10.51 0.06
N THR A 197 11.71 11.16 -1.07
CA THR A 197 11.73 10.45 -2.35
C THR A 197 13.06 9.72 -2.48
N TYR A 198 13.05 8.52 -3.04
CA TYR A 198 14.25 7.73 -3.28
C TYR A 198 14.25 7.16 -4.69
N SER A 199 15.44 6.82 -5.18
CA SER A 199 15.64 6.04 -6.40
C SER A 199 16.84 5.12 -6.24
N THR A 200 16.76 3.93 -6.86
CA THR A 200 17.84 2.93 -6.87
C THR A 200 17.81 2.12 -8.15
N ALA A 201 18.97 1.87 -8.73
CA ALA A 201 19.11 1.00 -9.90
C ALA A 201 19.33 -0.47 -9.53
N ASP A 202 19.91 -0.75 -8.36
CA ASP A 202 20.40 -2.07 -7.95
C ASP A 202 19.79 -2.58 -6.63
N GLY A 203 18.95 -1.77 -5.97
CA GLY A 203 18.40 -2.08 -4.65
C GLY A 203 19.41 -2.02 -3.50
N LYS A 204 20.63 -1.54 -3.73
CA LYS A 204 21.71 -1.46 -2.74
C LYS A 204 22.13 -0.02 -2.49
N ARG A 205 22.38 0.74 -3.54
CA ARG A 205 22.69 2.16 -3.48
C ARG A 205 21.45 2.98 -3.76
N TYR A 206 21.12 3.88 -2.84
CA TYR A 206 19.95 4.74 -2.90
C TYR A 206 20.36 6.20 -3.06
N VAL A 207 19.68 6.89 -3.95
CA VAL A 207 19.75 8.36 -4.09
C VAL A 207 18.46 8.92 -3.49
N TYR A 208 18.60 9.93 -2.63
CA TYR A 208 17.49 10.51 -1.90
C TYR A 208 17.27 11.97 -2.26
N GLY A 209 16.03 12.37 -2.29
CA GLY A 209 15.61 13.76 -2.24
C GLY A 209 15.77 14.37 -0.83
N GLU A 210 15.46 15.65 -0.74
CA GLU A 210 15.41 16.37 0.53
C GLU A 210 14.44 15.71 1.52
N GLU A 211 14.82 15.67 2.81
CA GLU A 211 13.91 15.22 3.85
C GLU A 211 12.85 16.28 4.11
N LYS A 212 11.60 15.84 4.12
CA LYS A 212 10.45 16.63 4.52
C LYS A 212 9.70 15.95 5.65
N SER A 213 8.83 16.70 6.31
CA SER A 213 8.01 16.15 7.39
C SER A 213 6.56 16.63 7.26
N PHE A 214 5.66 15.88 7.87
CA PHE A 214 4.29 16.26 8.10
C PHE A 214 3.82 15.67 9.44
N THR A 215 2.79 16.27 10.01
CA THR A 215 2.14 15.73 11.22
C THR A 215 0.70 15.41 10.87
N THR A 216 0.25 14.19 11.18
CA THR A 216 -1.16 13.80 11.04
C THR A 216 -2.03 14.63 11.97
N LYS A 217 -3.31 14.78 11.63
CA LYS A 217 -4.27 15.45 12.50
C LYS A 217 -4.28 14.82 13.89
N SER A 218 -4.50 15.65 14.90
CA SER A 218 -4.61 15.21 16.31
C SER A 218 -6.04 14.83 16.66
N THR A 219 -6.22 14.24 17.83
CA THR A 219 -7.55 13.97 18.38
C THR A 219 -8.36 15.26 18.63
N ASP A 220 -7.69 16.39 18.87
CA ASP A 220 -8.37 17.70 19.01
C ASP A 220 -9.07 18.12 17.71
N ASP A 221 -8.53 17.73 16.57
CA ASP A 221 -9.14 18.02 15.25
C ASP A 221 -10.40 17.18 14.98
N MET A 222 -10.66 16.15 15.79
CA MET A 222 -11.87 15.34 15.72
C MET A 222 -13.06 15.96 16.41
N ILE A 223 -12.85 16.93 17.31
CA ILE A 223 -13.85 17.43 18.25
C ILE A 223 -14.89 18.29 17.54
N VAL A 224 -16.16 17.91 17.67
CA VAL A 224 -17.32 18.69 17.25
C VAL A 224 -18.18 19.02 18.49
N ASP A 225 -18.33 20.30 18.78
CA ASP A 225 -19.22 20.80 19.84
C ASP A 225 -20.62 20.99 19.28
N LEU A 226 -21.53 20.08 19.62
CA LEU A 226 -22.94 20.14 19.24
C LEU A 226 -23.77 20.94 20.27
N GLY A 227 -23.16 21.55 21.30
CA GLY A 227 -23.88 22.23 22.38
C GLY A 227 -24.62 21.25 23.31
N LEU A 228 -24.23 19.98 23.33
CA LEU A 228 -24.77 18.93 24.18
C LEU A 228 -23.94 18.79 25.45
N SER A 229 -24.33 17.86 26.33
CA SER A 229 -23.60 17.59 27.57
C SER A 229 -22.16 17.11 27.31
N VAL A 230 -21.91 16.57 26.12
CA VAL A 230 -20.62 16.07 25.66
C VAL A 230 -20.32 16.55 24.24
N LYS A 231 -19.03 16.52 23.85
CA LYS A 231 -18.60 16.77 22.48
C LYS A 231 -18.51 15.46 21.72
N TRP A 232 -18.63 15.52 20.42
CA TRP A 232 -18.69 14.35 19.55
C TRP A 232 -17.53 14.28 18.57
N SER A 233 -17.19 13.11 18.09
CA SER A 233 -16.22 12.94 17.01
C SER A 233 -16.83 13.38 15.68
N CYS A 234 -16.01 13.99 14.82
CA CYS A 234 -16.41 14.32 13.45
C CYS A 234 -16.54 13.10 12.55
N CYS A 235 -15.94 11.96 12.91
CA CYS A 235 -15.89 10.74 12.10
C CYS A 235 -15.77 9.49 12.99
N ASN A 236 -16.05 8.35 12.40
CA ASN A 236 -15.92 7.05 13.06
C ASN A 236 -14.46 6.72 13.37
N LEU A 237 -14.25 5.86 14.37
CA LEU A 237 -12.93 5.36 14.73
C LEU A 237 -12.30 4.61 13.55
N GLY A 238 -11.06 4.95 13.20
CA GLY A 238 -10.37 4.43 12.02
C GLY A 238 -10.67 5.17 10.71
N ALA A 239 -11.63 6.09 10.69
CA ALA A 239 -11.96 6.90 9.53
C ALA A 239 -11.09 8.17 9.44
N ASP A 240 -10.69 8.54 8.23
CA ASP A 240 -9.96 9.78 7.92
C ASP A 240 -10.88 10.99 7.71
N ILE A 241 -12.10 10.74 7.26
CA ILE A 241 -13.11 11.75 6.93
C ILE A 241 -14.50 11.28 7.40
N PRO A 242 -15.46 12.20 7.59
CA PRO A 242 -16.77 11.89 8.17
C PRO A 242 -17.59 10.84 7.43
N ASP A 243 -17.43 10.73 6.10
CA ASP A 243 -18.18 9.82 5.26
C ASP A 243 -17.51 8.45 5.05
N GLU A 244 -16.37 8.19 5.67
CA GLU A 244 -15.78 6.84 5.73
C GLU A 244 -16.40 6.02 6.85
N PHE A 245 -16.52 4.70 6.64
CA PHE A 245 -17.13 3.79 7.62
C PHE A 245 -16.28 3.61 8.88
N GLY A 246 -14.94 3.77 8.78
CA GLY A 246 -14.03 3.45 9.87
C GLY A 246 -13.83 1.94 10.05
N ASP A 247 -13.31 1.57 11.20
CA ASP A 247 -13.03 0.18 11.55
C ASP A 247 -14.21 -0.48 12.27
N TYR A 248 -14.31 -1.81 12.18
CA TYR A 248 -15.36 -2.59 12.84
C TYR A 248 -14.82 -3.27 14.09
N TYR A 249 -15.49 -3.09 15.19
CA TYR A 249 -15.13 -3.65 16.49
C TYR A 249 -16.22 -4.56 17.02
N GLN A 250 -15.82 -5.69 17.61
CA GLN A 250 -16.73 -6.47 18.45
C GLN A 250 -16.83 -5.82 19.83
N TRP A 251 -17.94 -6.03 20.53
CA TRP A 251 -18.18 -5.45 21.85
C TRP A 251 -17.04 -5.79 22.83
N GLY A 252 -16.43 -4.76 23.42
CA GLY A 252 -15.31 -4.91 24.35
C GLY A 252 -13.97 -5.29 23.72
N CYS A 253 -13.90 -5.42 22.39
CA CYS A 253 -12.65 -5.62 21.67
C CYS A 253 -12.06 -4.29 21.24
N VAL A 254 -10.75 -4.16 21.39
CA VAL A 254 -10.01 -2.94 21.03
C VAL A 254 -9.23 -3.09 19.72
N GLU A 255 -9.16 -4.30 19.19
CA GLU A 255 -8.62 -4.58 17.86
C GLU A 255 -9.77 -4.70 16.85
N PRO A 256 -9.64 -4.11 15.67
CA PRO A 256 -10.62 -4.26 14.60
C PRO A 256 -10.78 -5.71 14.19
N ASN A 257 -12.01 -6.15 13.99
CA ASN A 257 -12.31 -7.50 13.51
C ASN A 257 -13.26 -7.46 12.31
N LEU A 258 -12.80 -7.97 11.18
CA LEU A 258 -13.57 -8.01 9.94
C LEU A 258 -14.34 -9.32 9.71
N THR A 259 -14.14 -10.35 10.55
CA THR A 259 -14.76 -11.66 10.34
C THR A 259 -16.14 -11.80 10.99
N GLY A 260 -16.38 -11.08 12.08
CA GLY A 260 -17.61 -11.20 12.88
C GLY A 260 -17.82 -12.62 13.44
N ASP A 261 -16.85 -13.51 13.41
CA ASP A 261 -16.97 -14.87 13.91
C ASP A 261 -17.00 -14.86 15.44
N LYS A 262 -18.09 -15.37 16.02
CA LYS A 262 -18.24 -15.50 17.46
C LYS A 262 -17.15 -16.37 18.11
N PHE A 263 -16.56 -17.31 17.37
CA PHE A 263 -15.52 -18.19 17.90
C PHE A 263 -14.13 -17.51 17.96
N GLU A 264 -13.96 -16.39 17.26
CA GLU A 264 -12.79 -15.53 17.37
C GLU A 264 -12.97 -14.43 18.42
N TYR A 265 -14.18 -14.30 18.97
CA TYR A 265 -14.45 -13.32 20.01
C TYR A 265 -13.85 -13.74 21.36
N PRO A 266 -12.97 -12.92 21.95
CA PRO A 266 -12.20 -13.29 23.14
C PRO A 266 -13.07 -13.59 24.38
N TYR A 267 -14.26 -12.99 24.45
CA TYR A 267 -15.18 -13.10 25.58
C TYR A 267 -16.32 -14.11 25.31
N TYR A 268 -16.14 -14.99 24.33
CA TYR A 268 -17.07 -16.07 24.07
C TYR A 268 -16.49 -17.40 24.57
N GLU A 269 -17.19 -18.02 25.51
CA GLU A 269 -16.83 -19.33 26.04
C GLU A 269 -17.39 -20.46 25.17
N LYS A 270 -16.54 -21.11 24.42
CA LYS A 270 -16.91 -22.20 23.50
C LYS A 270 -17.54 -23.40 24.20
N PHE A 271 -17.12 -23.68 25.44
CA PHE A 271 -17.60 -24.84 26.20
C PHE A 271 -19.00 -24.64 26.77
N THR A 272 -19.34 -23.44 27.20
CA THR A 272 -20.64 -23.09 27.77
C THR A 272 -21.59 -22.52 26.73
N ASN A 273 -21.10 -22.24 25.53
CA ASN A 273 -21.84 -21.54 24.47
C ASN A 273 -22.48 -20.23 24.94
N SER A 274 -21.73 -19.49 25.75
CA SER A 274 -22.17 -18.23 26.38
C SER A 274 -21.12 -17.13 26.23
N TYR A 275 -21.57 -15.88 26.36
CA TYR A 275 -20.68 -14.72 26.42
C TYR A 275 -20.31 -14.44 27.86
N VAL A 276 -19.03 -14.10 28.09
CA VAL A 276 -18.52 -13.62 29.37
C VAL A 276 -18.95 -12.16 29.53
N ASP A 277 -19.51 -11.82 30.68
CA ASP A 277 -19.79 -10.43 31.03
C ASP A 277 -18.47 -9.69 31.28
N ILE A 278 -18.26 -8.57 30.58
CA ILE A 278 -17.10 -7.72 30.70
C ILE A 278 -17.51 -6.34 31.19
N GLY A 279 -16.63 -5.74 31.98
CA GLY A 279 -16.92 -4.47 32.65
C GLY A 279 -17.84 -4.60 33.87
N GLU A 280 -17.79 -3.62 34.74
CA GLU A 280 -18.68 -3.55 35.90
C GLU A 280 -20.09 -3.19 35.44
N ASN A 281 -21.07 -4.00 35.81
CA ASN A 281 -22.47 -3.86 35.34
C ASN A 281 -22.64 -3.88 33.81
N LYS A 282 -21.77 -4.60 33.09
CA LYS A 282 -21.71 -4.63 31.61
C LYS A 282 -21.40 -3.27 30.97
N ASN A 283 -20.85 -2.36 31.73
CA ASN A 283 -20.43 -1.05 31.26
C ASN A 283 -18.95 -1.07 30.85
N ILE A 284 -18.66 -0.73 29.59
CA ILE A 284 -17.29 -0.66 29.08
C ILE A 284 -16.80 0.77 28.82
N CYS A 285 -17.66 1.78 28.95
CA CYS A 285 -17.28 3.17 28.69
C CYS A 285 -16.09 3.60 29.55
N GLY A 286 -15.03 4.11 28.93
CA GLY A 286 -13.84 4.59 29.61
C GLY A 286 -13.00 3.50 30.28
N THR A 287 -13.26 2.22 30.02
CA THR A 287 -12.52 1.08 30.57
C THR A 287 -11.50 0.54 29.57
N GLU A 288 -10.74 -0.46 29.98
CA GLU A 288 -9.81 -1.22 29.11
C GLU A 288 -10.50 -1.99 27.97
N TYR A 289 -11.82 -2.08 27.97
CA TYR A 289 -12.65 -2.71 26.94
C TYR A 289 -13.22 -1.71 25.94
N ASP A 290 -12.93 -0.43 26.11
CA ASP A 290 -13.42 0.65 25.26
C ASP A 290 -12.37 1.02 24.22
N ALA A 291 -12.63 0.66 22.95
CA ALA A 291 -11.71 0.92 21.84
C ALA A 291 -11.41 2.43 21.65
N ALA A 292 -12.39 3.30 21.87
CA ALA A 292 -12.17 4.73 21.77
C ALA A 292 -11.21 5.24 22.83
N THR A 293 -11.40 4.82 24.08
CA THR A 293 -10.51 5.17 25.19
C THR A 293 -9.07 4.73 24.94
N LEU A 294 -8.88 3.49 24.49
CA LEU A 294 -7.53 2.94 24.29
C LEU A 294 -6.83 3.49 23.03
N LEU A 295 -7.55 3.71 21.97
CA LEU A 295 -6.97 4.13 20.68
C LEU A 295 -6.81 5.64 20.54
N LEU A 296 -7.72 6.42 21.13
CA LEU A 296 -7.69 7.88 21.06
C LEU A 296 -7.11 8.55 22.32
N GLY A 297 -7.03 7.80 23.44
CA GLY A 297 -6.44 8.26 24.68
C GLY A 297 -7.44 8.90 25.66
N GLU A 298 -6.89 9.52 26.71
CA GLU A 298 -7.66 10.15 27.78
C GLU A 298 -8.67 11.17 27.23
N GLY A 299 -9.89 11.17 27.78
CA GLY A 299 -10.98 12.05 27.36
C GLY A 299 -11.87 11.48 26.25
N TRP A 300 -11.47 10.38 25.58
CA TRP A 300 -12.24 9.69 24.56
C TRP A 300 -12.89 8.42 25.10
N ARG A 301 -14.13 8.18 24.76
CA ARG A 301 -14.85 6.96 25.10
C ARG A 301 -16.08 6.73 24.24
N LEU A 302 -16.67 5.57 24.32
CA LEU A 302 -18.00 5.31 23.73
C LEU A 302 -19.06 6.16 24.42
N PRO A 303 -20.12 6.57 23.72
CA PRO A 303 -21.24 7.29 24.31
C PRO A 303 -22.08 6.40 25.22
N THR A 304 -22.67 7.01 26.23
CA THR A 304 -23.69 6.37 27.06
C THR A 304 -25.06 6.42 26.38
N LYS A 305 -26.00 5.59 26.88
CA LYS A 305 -27.39 5.60 26.41
C LYS A 305 -28.03 6.98 26.56
N ASP A 306 -27.83 7.66 27.69
CA ASP A 306 -28.41 8.95 27.96
C ASP A 306 -27.88 10.05 27.03
N GLU A 307 -26.58 9.98 26.68
CA GLU A 307 -25.96 10.89 25.72
C GLU A 307 -26.42 10.66 24.28
N LEU A 308 -26.63 9.40 23.91
CA LEU A 308 -27.26 9.06 22.63
C LEU A 308 -28.70 9.57 22.58
N GLN A 309 -29.46 9.43 23.67
CA GLN A 309 -30.81 9.94 23.76
C GLN A 309 -30.83 11.48 23.70
N GLU A 310 -29.89 12.14 24.39
CA GLU A 310 -29.74 13.61 24.31
C GLU A 310 -29.45 14.06 22.86
N LEU A 311 -28.60 13.36 22.13
CA LEU A 311 -28.30 13.65 20.72
C LEU A 311 -29.56 13.60 19.87
N LEU A 312 -30.40 12.57 20.08
CA LEU A 312 -31.65 12.38 19.34
C LEU A 312 -32.73 13.40 19.70
N ASP A 313 -32.79 13.81 20.97
CA ASP A 313 -33.80 14.73 21.46
C ASP A 313 -33.52 16.18 21.11
N LYS A 314 -32.22 16.53 20.99
CA LYS A 314 -31.78 17.93 20.82
C LYS A 314 -31.23 18.27 19.45
N CYS A 315 -31.02 17.30 18.56
CA CYS A 315 -30.51 17.54 17.23
C CYS A 315 -31.54 17.14 16.16
N SER A 316 -31.51 17.83 15.02
CA SER A 316 -32.21 17.33 13.81
C SER A 316 -31.39 16.25 13.14
N ILE A 317 -32.08 15.22 12.63
CA ILE A 317 -31.46 14.09 11.92
C ILE A 317 -32.06 14.00 10.55
N ASP A 318 -31.25 14.30 9.53
CA ASP A 318 -31.66 14.28 8.14
C ASP A 318 -30.93 13.18 7.38
N SER A 319 -31.66 12.44 6.57
CA SER A 319 -31.03 11.46 5.66
C SER A 319 -30.18 12.17 4.61
N TYR A 320 -29.00 11.66 4.37
CA TYR A 320 -28.06 12.26 3.44
C TYR A 320 -27.49 11.20 2.47
N HIS A 321 -27.37 11.61 1.22
CA HIS A 321 -26.71 10.85 0.18
C HIS A 321 -25.53 11.68 -0.35
N HIS A 322 -24.32 11.18 -0.18
CA HIS A 322 -23.15 11.87 -0.69
C HIS A 322 -23.18 11.93 -2.23
N PRO A 323 -23.05 13.11 -2.85
CA PRO A 323 -23.27 13.29 -4.29
C PRO A 323 -22.25 12.53 -5.17
N GLU A 324 -21.00 12.39 -4.71
CA GLU A 324 -19.92 11.81 -5.50
C GLU A 324 -19.77 10.29 -5.28
N ASN A 325 -19.63 9.85 -4.03
CA ASN A 325 -19.40 8.44 -3.69
C ASN A 325 -20.70 7.64 -3.46
N LYS A 326 -21.87 8.32 -3.49
CA LYS A 326 -23.21 7.75 -3.26
C LYS A 326 -23.39 7.06 -1.90
N MET A 327 -22.50 7.31 -0.96
CA MET A 327 -22.65 6.77 0.39
C MET A 327 -23.88 7.36 1.06
N ARG A 328 -24.57 6.52 1.82
CA ARG A 328 -25.76 6.87 2.58
C ARG A 328 -25.40 7.06 4.05
N GLY A 329 -26.13 7.92 4.72
CA GLY A 329 -25.96 8.16 6.14
C GLY A 329 -26.93 9.23 6.63
N PHE A 330 -26.63 9.80 7.78
CA PHE A 330 -27.41 10.83 8.42
C PHE A 330 -26.51 12.02 8.76
N VAL A 331 -27.02 13.21 8.53
CA VAL A 331 -26.47 14.43 9.12
C VAL A 331 -27.22 14.70 10.42
N VAL A 332 -26.50 14.72 11.51
CA VAL A 332 -26.99 15.14 12.83
C VAL A 332 -26.59 16.59 13.05
N LYS A 333 -27.56 17.48 13.05
CA LYS A 333 -27.34 18.92 13.14
C LYS A 333 -27.93 19.50 14.41
N SER A 334 -27.12 20.23 15.15
CA SER A 334 -27.53 20.91 16.37
C SER A 334 -28.01 22.33 16.11
N GLU A 335 -28.69 22.92 17.09
CA GLU A 335 -29.17 24.31 17.06
C GLU A 335 -28.05 25.34 16.95
N ASN A 336 -26.83 25.02 17.42
CA ASN A 336 -25.68 25.91 17.30
C ASN A 336 -25.09 25.97 15.87
N GLY A 337 -25.66 25.18 14.93
CA GLY A 337 -25.26 25.11 13.53
C GLY A 337 -24.19 24.10 13.20
N ASN A 338 -23.54 23.50 14.20
CA ASN A 338 -22.57 22.43 13.99
C ASN A 338 -23.28 21.11 13.68
N SER A 339 -22.60 20.23 12.98
CA SER A 339 -23.14 18.92 12.60
C SER A 339 -22.07 17.86 12.55
N ILE A 340 -22.48 16.62 12.73
CA ILE A 340 -21.69 15.42 12.44
C ILE A 340 -22.39 14.58 11.38
N TYR A 341 -21.64 13.75 10.69
CA TYR A 341 -22.17 12.80 9.72
C TYR A 341 -22.00 11.37 10.23
N LEU A 342 -23.06 10.58 10.15
CA LEU A 342 -23.11 9.18 10.55
C LEU A 342 -23.32 8.33 9.29
N PRO A 343 -22.26 7.72 8.72
CA PRO A 343 -22.40 6.90 7.53
C PRO A 343 -23.13 5.59 7.86
N SER A 344 -23.93 5.10 6.92
CA SER A 344 -24.60 3.79 7.03
C SER A 344 -23.59 2.65 6.81
N ALA A 345 -22.74 2.41 7.80
CA ALA A 345 -21.61 1.50 7.71
C ALA A 345 -22.01 0.00 7.70
N GLY A 346 -23.25 -0.32 8.06
CA GLY A 346 -23.70 -1.70 8.18
C GLY A 346 -23.11 -2.42 9.41
N CYS A 347 -23.24 -3.73 9.47
CA CYS A 347 -22.64 -4.58 10.49
C CYS A 347 -22.08 -5.86 9.88
N ILE A 348 -21.10 -6.46 10.52
CA ILE A 348 -20.55 -7.75 10.14
C ILE A 348 -21.20 -8.80 11.06
N SER A 349 -21.95 -9.77 10.49
CA SER A 349 -22.53 -10.87 11.24
C SER A 349 -21.91 -12.22 10.87
N SER A 350 -21.79 -13.11 11.86
CA SER A 350 -21.24 -14.45 11.66
C SER A 350 -22.09 -15.28 10.69
N GLY A 351 -21.46 -15.83 9.67
CA GLY A 351 -22.09 -16.82 8.77
C GLY A 351 -22.18 -16.44 7.30
N HIS A 352 -21.79 -15.23 6.90
CA HIS A 352 -21.75 -14.83 5.50
C HIS A 352 -20.42 -14.17 5.20
N SER A 353 -19.59 -14.86 4.45
CA SER A 353 -18.24 -14.42 4.02
C SER A 353 -18.22 -13.30 2.98
N SER A 354 -19.32 -12.59 2.80
CA SER A 354 -19.44 -11.46 1.87
C SER A 354 -20.76 -10.72 1.99
N ALA A 355 -21.18 -10.34 3.18
CA ALA A 355 -22.36 -9.49 3.30
C ALA A 355 -21.98 -8.16 3.93
N TYR A 356 -21.51 -7.25 3.10
CA TYR A 356 -21.96 -5.88 3.24
C TYR A 356 -23.48 -5.95 3.07
N VAL A 357 -24.23 -5.95 4.15
CA VAL A 357 -25.65 -5.69 4.05
C VAL A 357 -25.78 -4.20 3.79
N GLU A 358 -25.68 -3.84 2.52
CA GLU A 358 -26.12 -2.54 2.03
C GLU A 358 -27.55 -2.38 2.51
N ASN A 359 -27.79 -1.52 3.48
CA ASN A 359 -29.06 -1.15 4.11
C ASN A 359 -29.34 -1.71 5.52
N SER A 360 -28.49 -2.46 6.17
CA SER A 360 -28.65 -2.69 7.60
C SER A 360 -27.62 -1.88 8.35
N MET A 361 -28.13 -1.13 9.28
CA MET A 361 -27.44 -0.19 10.10
C MET A 361 -26.33 -0.74 10.89
N SER A 362 -25.36 0.06 11.06
CA SER A 362 -24.79 0.39 12.31
C SER A 362 -23.50 1.06 12.24
N MET A 363 -23.32 1.84 13.03
CA MET A 363 -22.35 2.09 14.05
C MET A 363 -21.01 2.43 13.46
N VAL A 364 -20.32 3.27 13.97
CA VAL A 364 -19.77 3.56 15.27
C VAL A 364 -19.70 5.05 15.50
N ILE A 365 -20.10 5.45 16.64
CA ILE A 365 -20.01 6.84 17.03
C ILE A 365 -19.08 6.93 18.17
N LEU A 366 -18.17 7.87 18.09
CA LEU A 366 -17.21 8.12 19.11
C LEU A 366 -17.34 9.47 19.70
N GLN A 367 -17.07 9.55 20.96
CA GLN A 367 -17.31 10.72 21.72
C GLN A 367 -16.19 11.14 22.62
N LEU A 368 -16.22 12.39 23.01
CA LEU A 368 -15.23 13.05 23.78
C LEU A 368 -15.65 13.65 25.07
N GLU A 369 -14.72 13.68 25.96
CA GLU A 369 -14.69 14.37 27.24
C GLU A 369 -15.86 14.17 28.12
N ILE A 370 -15.72 13.35 29.21
CA ILE A 370 -16.29 13.70 30.41
C ILE A 370 -16.06 12.92 31.61
N PRO A 371 -16.47 13.41 32.81
CA PRO A 371 -16.39 12.67 34.04
C PRO A 371 -17.50 11.62 34.11
N SER A 372 -17.10 10.38 34.40
CA SER A 372 -17.87 9.24 34.93
C SER A 372 -19.35 9.11 34.55
N GLY A 373 -19.65 8.23 33.66
CA GLY A 373 -21.01 7.77 33.36
C GLY A 373 -21.02 6.37 32.75
N THR A 374 -22.07 5.65 33.01
CA THR A 374 -22.26 4.23 32.79
C THR A 374 -22.76 3.91 31.38
N GLY A 375 -22.03 3.12 30.61
CA GLY A 375 -22.48 2.61 29.31
C GLY A 375 -22.65 1.09 29.35
N ASP A 376 -23.76 0.63 28.85
CA ASP A 376 -24.28 -0.73 28.97
C ASP A 376 -24.24 -1.47 27.62
N LYS A 377 -24.16 -2.81 27.62
CA LYS A 377 -24.43 -3.65 26.46
C LYS A 377 -25.81 -3.33 25.84
N GLU A 378 -26.75 -2.96 26.67
CA GLU A 378 -28.06 -2.44 26.26
C GLU A 378 -27.98 -1.16 25.41
N ASN A 379 -26.87 -0.38 25.51
CA ASN A 379 -26.67 0.81 24.68
C ASN A 379 -26.45 0.47 23.22
N LEU A 380 -25.69 -0.58 22.93
CA LEU A 380 -25.45 -1.03 21.56
C LEU A 380 -26.75 -1.59 20.94
N GLU A 381 -27.48 -2.40 21.70
CA GLU A 381 -28.78 -2.94 21.26
C GLU A 381 -29.84 -1.83 21.15
N PHE A 382 -29.85 -0.89 22.06
CA PHE A 382 -30.72 0.28 22.02
C PHE A 382 -30.41 1.17 20.81
N PHE A 383 -29.13 1.47 20.55
CA PHE A 383 -28.72 2.27 19.41
C PHE A 383 -29.06 1.58 18.09
N ASN A 384 -28.79 0.28 17.97
CA ASN A 384 -29.20 -0.53 16.83
C ASN A 384 -30.74 -0.56 16.65
N SER A 385 -31.51 -0.72 17.73
CA SER A 385 -32.96 -0.71 17.67
C SER A 385 -33.54 0.67 17.36
N LEU A 386 -32.86 1.73 17.84
CA LEU A 386 -33.30 3.11 17.61
C LEU A 386 -33.01 3.56 16.18
N LEU A 387 -31.85 3.24 15.65
CA LEU A 387 -31.54 3.44 14.25
C LEU A 387 -32.48 2.62 13.34
N LEU A 388 -32.76 1.36 13.67
CA LEU A 388 -33.78 0.55 12.99
C LEU A 388 -35.18 1.22 12.99
N SER A 389 -35.56 1.83 14.10
CA SER A 389 -36.85 2.53 14.20
C SER A 389 -36.90 3.84 13.40
N ILE A 390 -35.79 4.52 13.23
CA ILE A 390 -35.68 5.71 12.36
C ILE A 390 -35.77 5.32 10.88
N PHE A 391 -35.22 4.16 10.50
CA PHE A 391 -35.28 3.66 9.13
C PHE A 391 -36.64 3.08 8.74
N ASP A 392 -37.37 2.49 9.66
CA ASP A 392 -38.65 1.87 9.39
C ASP A 392 -39.82 2.87 9.15
N GLY A 393 -39.54 4.16 9.26
CA GLY A 393 -40.50 5.23 8.99
C GLY A 393 -41.73 5.24 9.92
N THR A 394 -41.79 4.31 10.87
CA THR A 394 -42.98 4.12 11.70
C THR A 394 -43.04 5.03 12.91
N LYS A 395 -41.97 5.74 13.25
CA LYS A 395 -41.96 6.69 14.37
C LYS A 395 -41.88 8.18 13.97
N GLN A 396 -41.87 8.52 12.70
CA GLN A 396 -41.98 9.94 12.28
C GLN A 396 -43.37 10.57 12.50
N GLN A 397 -44.36 9.78 12.94
CA GLN A 397 -45.72 10.30 13.19
C GLN A 397 -46.07 10.60 14.67
N GLU A 398 -45.14 10.32 15.59
CA GLU A 398 -45.43 10.60 17.02
C GLU A 398 -44.68 11.78 17.62
N VAL A 399 -43.90 12.51 16.79
CA VAL A 399 -43.25 13.77 17.21
C VAL A 399 -43.73 14.89 16.30
N SER A 400 -44.99 15.27 16.48
CA SER A 400 -45.62 16.49 15.97
C SER A 400 -46.29 17.26 17.11
#